data_63b3d0d291c2685401a826565e81876c
#
_entry.id   63b3d0d291c2685401a826565e81876c
#
_cell.length_a   1.000
_cell.length_b   1.000
_cell.length_c   1.000
_cell.angle_alpha   90.00
_cell.angle_beta   90.00
_cell.angle_gamma   90.00
#
_symmetry.space_group_name_H-M   'P 1'
#
loop_
_entity.id
_entity.type
_entity.pdbx_description
1 polymer ?
#
loop_
_entity_poly.entity_id
_entity_poly.type
_entity_poly.pdbx_seq_one_letter_code
_entity_poly.pdbx_strand_id
1 'polypeptide(L)'
;MEYRYLGNSGLKVSEITYGNWLTHASQVENDAAIACVRAALDVGISTFDTADVYANTGAETVLGEALKGERRQSLEIATKVFGPTGPKQHNDTGLSRKHILESIDGSLGRLQTD
;
A
#
# COMPACT_ATOMS: atom_id res chain seq x y z
N MET A 1 -7.16 -19.57 1.25
CA MET A 1 -7.22 -18.46 0.28
C MET A 1 -7.03 -19.00 -1.12
N GLU A 2 -7.81 -18.55 -2.09
CA GLU A 2 -7.61 -18.86 -3.49
C GLU A 2 -6.86 -17.73 -4.21
N TYR A 3 -6.16 -18.07 -5.30
CA TYR A 3 -5.39 -17.14 -6.08
C TYR A 3 -5.80 -17.22 -7.54
N ARG A 4 -5.91 -16.08 -8.20
CA ARG A 4 -6.29 -15.99 -9.61
C ARG A 4 -5.36 -15.08 -10.40
N TYR A 5 -5.31 -15.28 -11.70
CA TYR A 5 -4.56 -14.37 -12.57
C TYR A 5 -5.27 -13.01 -12.66
N LEU A 6 -4.49 -11.95 -12.61
CA LEU A 6 -4.99 -10.60 -12.81
C LEU A 6 -5.23 -10.38 -14.32
N GLY A 7 -6.49 -10.55 -14.74
CA GLY A 7 -6.87 -10.50 -16.15
C GLY A 7 -6.10 -11.52 -16.99
N ASN A 8 -5.52 -11.05 -18.09
CA ASN A 8 -4.71 -11.86 -19.00
C ASN A 8 -3.20 -11.78 -18.71
N SER A 9 -2.81 -11.27 -17.54
CA SER A 9 -1.40 -11.20 -17.15
C SER A 9 -0.91 -12.50 -16.54
N GLY A 10 0.41 -12.66 -16.42
CA GLY A 10 1.02 -13.77 -15.67
C GLY A 10 1.05 -13.57 -14.16
N LEU A 11 0.60 -12.39 -13.66
CA LEU A 11 0.58 -12.08 -12.23
C LEU A 11 -0.60 -12.79 -11.55
N LYS A 12 -0.32 -13.52 -10.48
CA LYS A 12 -1.35 -14.07 -9.59
C LYS A 12 -1.51 -13.16 -8.38
N VAL A 13 -2.76 -12.96 -7.98
CA VAL A 13 -3.14 -12.19 -6.79
C VAL A 13 -4.06 -13.03 -5.91
N SER A 14 -4.08 -12.76 -4.62
CA SER A 14 -5.10 -13.37 -3.76
C SER A 14 -6.49 -12.86 -4.17
N GLU A 15 -7.48 -13.74 -4.14
CA GLU A 15 -8.84 -13.41 -4.59
C GLU A 15 -9.47 -12.30 -3.74
N ILE A 16 -9.07 -12.20 -2.48
CA ILE A 16 -9.40 -11.11 -1.57
C ILE A 16 -8.17 -10.23 -1.39
N THR A 17 -8.35 -8.92 -1.55
CA THR A 17 -7.32 -7.90 -1.36
C THR A 17 -7.58 -7.15 -0.06
N TYR A 18 -6.54 -6.92 0.73
CA TYR A 18 -6.63 -6.07 1.92
C TYR A 18 -6.44 -4.60 1.55
N GLY A 19 -7.46 -3.77 1.78
CA GLY A 19 -7.42 -2.33 1.57
C GLY A 19 -7.35 -1.56 2.89
N ASN A 20 -6.67 -0.41 2.92
CA ASN A 20 -6.45 0.36 4.14
C ASN A 20 -6.87 1.84 4.05
N TRP A 21 -7.73 2.18 3.11
CA TRP A 21 -8.10 3.58 2.84
C TRP A 21 -8.61 4.32 4.09
N LEU A 22 -9.55 3.76 4.85
CA LEU A 22 -10.21 4.44 5.96
C LEU A 22 -9.70 3.99 7.34
N THR A 23 -8.83 3.02 7.41
CA THR A 23 -8.49 2.35 8.66
C THR A 23 -7.13 2.74 9.22
N HIS A 24 -6.07 2.58 8.44
CA HIS A 24 -4.70 2.77 8.91
C HIS A 24 -4.40 4.25 9.17
N ALA A 25 -3.77 4.53 10.31
CA ALA A 25 -3.35 5.86 10.76
C ALA A 25 -4.49 6.90 10.79
N SER A 26 -5.74 6.46 10.86
CA SER A 26 -6.94 7.30 10.79
C SER A 26 -7.99 6.89 11.82
N GLN A 27 -8.82 5.90 11.50
CA GLN A 27 -9.92 5.45 12.34
C GLN A 27 -9.55 4.31 13.30
N VAL A 28 -8.44 3.62 13.03
CA VAL A 28 -7.98 2.47 13.80
C VAL A 28 -6.60 2.77 14.36
N GLU A 29 -6.40 2.50 15.65
CA GLU A 29 -5.10 2.57 16.30
C GLU A 29 -4.08 1.68 15.57
N ASN A 30 -2.82 2.11 15.51
CA ASN A 30 -1.78 1.43 14.72
C ASN A 30 -1.60 -0.03 15.10
N ASP A 31 -1.61 -0.36 16.40
CA ASP A 31 -1.46 -1.75 16.86
C ASP A 31 -2.61 -2.63 16.37
N ALA A 32 -3.84 -2.12 16.38
CA ALA A 32 -4.99 -2.85 15.85
C ALA A 32 -4.92 -2.98 14.32
N ALA A 33 -4.47 -1.94 13.62
CA ALA A 33 -4.25 -1.98 12.18
C ALA A 33 -3.19 -3.03 11.79
N ILE A 34 -2.07 -3.08 12.51
CA ILE A 34 -1.02 -4.09 12.34
C ILE A 34 -1.57 -5.49 12.60
N ALA A 35 -2.35 -5.67 13.66
CA ALA A 35 -2.98 -6.96 13.97
C ALA A 35 -3.94 -7.41 12.86
N CYS A 36 -4.70 -6.49 12.24
CA CYS A 36 -5.56 -6.81 11.10
C CYS A 36 -4.75 -7.26 9.87
N VAL A 37 -3.64 -6.61 9.56
CA VAL A 37 -2.74 -7.03 8.46
C VAL A 37 -2.16 -8.42 8.74
N ARG A 38 -1.72 -8.67 9.97
CA ARG A 38 -1.22 -10.01 10.37
C ARG A 38 -2.28 -11.09 10.22
N ALA A 39 -3.50 -10.82 10.67
CA ALA A 39 -4.62 -11.74 10.49
C ALA A 39 -4.95 -11.98 8.99
N ALA A 40 -4.83 -10.95 8.15
CA ALA A 40 -4.98 -11.09 6.70
C ALA A 40 -3.92 -12.03 6.10
N LEU A 41 -2.67 -11.87 6.49
CA LEU A 41 -1.56 -12.76 6.08
C LEU A 41 -1.81 -14.21 6.55
N ASP A 42 -2.26 -14.40 7.79
CA ASP A 42 -2.52 -15.72 8.37
C ASP A 42 -3.59 -16.51 7.60
N VAL A 43 -4.57 -15.84 6.98
CA VAL A 43 -5.58 -16.47 6.11
C VAL A 43 -5.15 -16.55 4.66
N GLY A 44 -3.92 -16.12 4.32
CA GLY A 44 -3.31 -16.24 3.01
C GLY A 44 -3.60 -15.08 2.05
N ILE A 45 -4.02 -13.92 2.54
CA ILE A 45 -4.09 -12.71 1.72
C ILE A 45 -2.65 -12.26 1.42
N SER A 46 -2.30 -12.13 0.15
CA SER A 46 -1.00 -11.65 -0.30
C SER A 46 -1.05 -10.31 -0.99
N THR A 47 -2.25 -9.84 -1.34
CA THR A 47 -2.45 -8.62 -2.11
C THR A 47 -2.96 -7.49 -1.21
N PHE A 48 -2.25 -6.36 -1.23
CA PHE A 48 -2.53 -5.18 -0.41
C PHE A 48 -2.71 -3.95 -1.30
N ASP A 49 -3.80 -3.20 -1.07
CA ASP A 49 -4.13 -1.96 -1.79
C ASP A 49 -4.03 -0.76 -0.85
N THR A 50 -3.20 0.20 -1.19
CA THR A 50 -3.00 1.45 -0.48
C THR A 50 -2.88 2.63 -1.46
N ALA A 51 -2.63 3.83 -0.96
CA ALA A 51 -2.25 4.99 -1.76
C ALA A 51 -1.38 5.95 -0.94
N ASP A 52 -0.57 6.72 -1.63
CA ASP A 52 0.32 7.70 -1.03
C ASP A 52 -0.42 8.77 -0.21
N VAL A 53 -1.64 9.16 -0.62
CA VAL A 53 -2.46 10.17 0.07
C VAL A 53 -3.29 9.63 1.24
N TYR A 54 -3.41 8.32 1.42
CA TYR A 54 -4.26 7.78 2.47
C TYR A 54 -3.73 8.16 3.86
N ALA A 55 -4.61 8.73 4.70
CA ALA A 55 -4.27 9.25 6.02
C ALA A 55 -3.04 10.18 5.99
N ASN A 56 -2.96 11.08 4.99
CA ASN A 56 -1.82 11.98 4.81
C ASN A 56 -0.47 11.25 4.83
N THR A 57 -0.35 10.20 4.05
CA THR A 57 0.80 9.27 3.93
C THR A 57 0.92 8.22 5.03
N GLY A 58 0.21 8.37 6.14
CA GLY A 58 0.31 7.47 7.30
C GLY A 58 -0.09 6.04 7.00
N ALA A 59 -1.04 5.80 6.08
CA ALA A 59 -1.51 4.46 5.76
C ALA A 59 -0.40 3.57 5.15
N GLU A 60 0.44 4.11 4.28
CA GLU A 60 1.60 3.38 3.75
C GLU A 60 2.63 3.07 4.85
N THR A 61 2.89 4.01 5.75
CA THR A 61 3.83 3.82 6.87
C THR A 61 3.37 2.68 7.78
N VAL A 62 2.10 2.66 8.18
CA VAL A 62 1.54 1.58 9.02
C VAL A 62 1.57 0.24 8.29
N LEU A 63 1.26 0.22 6.99
CA LEU A 63 1.32 -1.00 6.19
C LEU A 63 2.75 -1.53 6.09
N GLY A 64 3.73 -0.65 5.85
CA GLY A 64 5.16 -1.01 5.81
C GLY A 64 5.64 -1.64 7.12
N GLU A 65 5.25 -1.07 8.26
CA GLU A 65 5.55 -1.65 9.57
C GLU A 65 4.87 -3.02 9.77
N ALA A 66 3.61 -3.14 9.37
CA ALA A 66 2.85 -4.39 9.50
C ALA A 66 3.44 -5.53 8.65
N LEU A 67 3.97 -5.22 7.48
CA LEU A 67 4.57 -6.20 6.55
C LEU A 67 6.05 -6.48 6.84
N LYS A 68 6.64 -5.80 7.80
CA LYS A 68 8.05 -6.00 8.16
C LYS A 68 8.34 -7.43 8.56
N GLY A 69 9.36 -8.00 7.93
CA GLY A 69 9.78 -9.39 8.15
C GLY A 69 9.12 -10.39 7.22
N GLU A 70 8.08 -9.99 6.46
CA GLU A 70 7.53 -10.84 5.42
C GLU A 70 8.46 -10.92 4.21
N ARG A 71 8.41 -12.05 3.50
CA ARG A 71 9.17 -12.22 2.26
C ARG A 71 8.57 -11.33 1.17
N ARG A 72 9.30 -10.30 0.71
CA ARG A 72 8.80 -9.30 -0.27
C ARG A 72 8.17 -9.92 -1.53
N GLN A 73 8.81 -10.99 -2.07
CA GLN A 73 8.34 -11.68 -3.27
C GLN A 73 7.06 -12.48 -3.06
N SER A 74 6.55 -12.58 -1.85
CA SER A 74 5.27 -13.23 -1.52
C SER A 74 4.12 -12.23 -1.41
N LEU A 75 4.37 -10.94 -1.69
CA LEU A 75 3.41 -9.87 -1.51
C LEU A 75 3.22 -9.10 -2.81
N GLU A 76 1.99 -8.84 -3.16
CA GLU A 76 1.56 -7.92 -4.21
C GLU A 76 1.06 -6.65 -3.55
N ILE A 77 1.89 -5.59 -3.58
CA ILE A 77 1.55 -4.29 -2.97
C ILE A 77 1.24 -3.31 -4.09
N ALA A 78 -0.01 -2.85 -4.14
CA ALA A 78 -0.46 -1.80 -5.04
C ALA A 78 -0.61 -0.48 -4.28
N THR A 79 0.10 0.55 -4.72
CA THR A 79 -0.12 1.92 -4.26
C THR A 79 -0.51 2.82 -5.43
N LYS A 80 -0.85 4.06 -5.15
CA LYS A 80 -1.39 5.00 -6.14
C LYS A 80 -0.71 6.36 -5.98
N VAL A 81 -0.63 7.07 -7.09
CA VAL A 81 -0.15 8.45 -7.20
C VAL A 81 -1.21 9.31 -7.89
N PHE A 82 -1.37 10.53 -7.49
CA PHE A 82 -2.10 11.59 -8.17
C PHE A 82 -2.17 12.84 -7.29
N GLY A 83 -2.58 12.67 -6.04
CA GLY A 83 -2.78 13.76 -5.09
C GLY A 83 -1.48 14.27 -4.46
N PRO A 84 -1.55 15.40 -3.77
CA PRO A 84 -0.39 15.92 -3.04
C PRO A 84 -0.18 15.14 -1.73
N THR A 85 1.06 14.82 -1.41
CA THR A 85 1.46 14.19 -0.14
C THR A 85 2.03 15.21 0.85
N GLY A 86 1.93 16.49 0.55
CA GLY A 86 2.42 17.62 1.33
C GLY A 86 1.79 18.93 0.85
N PRO A 87 2.44 20.08 1.05
CA PRO A 87 1.95 21.37 0.53
C PRO A 87 1.74 21.30 -0.98
N LYS A 88 0.58 21.72 -1.44
CA LYS A 88 0.22 21.65 -2.86
C LYS A 88 0.91 22.76 -3.64
N GLN A 89 1.90 22.42 -4.42
CA GLN A 89 2.56 23.26 -5.41
C GLN A 89 2.13 22.85 -6.84
N HIS A 90 2.62 23.59 -7.86
CA HIS A 90 2.18 23.42 -9.24
C HIS A 90 2.52 22.06 -9.88
N ASN A 91 3.49 21.32 -9.33
CA ASN A 91 3.88 19.97 -9.82
C ASN A 91 3.64 18.85 -8.79
N ASP A 92 2.91 19.10 -7.71
CA ASP A 92 2.69 18.13 -6.64
C ASP A 92 1.39 17.34 -6.82
N THR A 93 0.79 17.41 -7.99
CA THR A 93 -0.42 16.68 -8.37
C THR A 93 -0.37 16.21 -9.80
N GLY A 94 -1.19 15.23 -10.14
CA GLY A 94 -1.35 14.70 -11.48
C GLY A 94 -0.41 13.54 -11.79
N LEU A 95 -0.22 13.27 -13.07
CA LEU A 95 0.51 12.11 -13.57
C LEU A 95 1.69 12.50 -14.47
N SER A 96 2.33 13.65 -14.18
CA SER A 96 3.59 13.98 -14.83
C SER A 96 4.67 12.94 -14.46
N ARG A 97 5.62 12.70 -15.36
CA ARG A 97 6.75 11.81 -15.08
C ARG A 97 7.49 12.22 -13.81
N LYS A 98 7.66 13.53 -13.59
CA LYS A 98 8.27 14.08 -12.37
C LYS A 98 7.51 13.61 -11.12
N HIS A 99 6.20 13.88 -11.05
CA HIS A 99 5.38 13.56 -9.89
C HIS A 99 5.30 12.04 -9.65
N ILE A 100 5.19 11.24 -10.71
CA ILE A 100 5.18 9.76 -10.58
C ILE A 100 6.48 9.25 -9.96
N LEU A 101 7.65 9.70 -10.44
CA LEU A 101 8.93 9.23 -9.92
C LEU A 101 9.17 9.66 -8.46
N GLU A 102 8.86 10.90 -8.12
CA GLU A 102 8.97 11.40 -6.75
C GLU A 102 8.00 10.69 -5.80
N SER A 103 6.79 10.42 -6.26
CA SER A 103 5.77 9.71 -5.47
C SER A 103 6.17 8.26 -5.21
N ILE A 104 6.69 7.54 -6.20
CA ILE A 104 7.12 6.15 -5.98
C ILE A 104 8.30 6.08 -5.01
N ASP A 105 9.28 6.96 -5.11
CA ASP A 105 10.40 7.02 -4.17
C ASP A 105 9.89 7.25 -2.73
N GLY A 106 8.94 8.16 -2.56
CA GLY A 106 8.29 8.40 -1.27
C GLY A 106 7.53 7.19 -0.75
N SER A 107 6.75 6.52 -1.61
CA SER A 107 5.99 5.31 -1.25
C SER A 107 6.90 4.15 -0.86
N LEU A 108 7.97 3.90 -1.61
CA LEU A 108 8.95 2.85 -1.28
C LEU A 108 9.57 3.09 0.10
N GLY A 109 9.93 4.35 0.41
CA GLY A 109 10.45 4.72 1.73
C GLY A 109 9.45 4.45 2.86
N ARG A 110 8.17 4.82 2.69
CA ARG A 110 7.13 4.62 3.70
C ARG A 110 6.75 3.15 3.86
N LEU A 111 6.65 2.41 2.76
CA LEU A 111 6.37 0.98 2.74
C LEU A 111 7.57 0.12 3.17
N GLN A 112 8.75 0.72 3.33
CA GLN A 112 10.01 0.06 3.72
C GLN A 112 10.36 -1.10 2.77
N THR A 113 10.23 -0.86 1.47
CA THR A 113 10.46 -1.86 0.41
C THR A 113 11.17 -1.23 -0.79
N ASP A 114 11.62 -2.08 -1.70
CA ASP A 114 12.22 -1.76 -2.99
C ASP A 114 11.33 -2.20 -4.17
#